data_3c6329f7785e221414e695783b78f0b7
#
_entry.id   3c6329f7785e221414e695783b78f0b7
#
_cell.length_a   1.000
_cell.length_b   1.000
_cell.length_c   1.000
_cell.angle_alpha   90.00
_cell.angle_beta   90.00
_cell.angle_gamma   90.00
#
_symmetry.space_group_name_H-M   'P 1'
#
loop_
_entity.id
_entity.type
_entity.pdbx_description
1 polymer ?
#
loop_
_entity_poly.entity_id
_entity_poly.type
_entity_poly.pdbx_seq_one_letter_code
_entity_poly.pdbx_strand_id
1 'polypeptide(L)'
;VGPDATHTIGPKTKVIDINDKFVSPGFADPHLHIDQFVLPSEFAKQALLCGVTSLFSDPIDIVSVAGYKGFQEFLKLGENLPIRIFQAVPGGLPVDAKFSNSKSLTASQEKTAIKHPHVIGMGEVFSWTKVILREPKTMKSLSTMLECDCIINGHTAGASEKKLNAYVSSGILSCHEPINFDQVLERLRLGMWIMIREGSIRRDLKEIIPRVLSHGTYLNRLMFCSDGLDPLDISKFGHIDYCIRESIKLGLEPIDAVT
;
A
#
# COMPACT_ATOMS: atom_id res chain seq x y z
N VAL A 1 11.98 0.33 -26.83
CA VAL A 1 13.08 -0.10 -25.96
C VAL A 1 13.84 -1.20 -26.71
N GLY A 2 15.15 -1.09 -26.82
CA GLY A 2 15.98 -2.08 -27.52
C GLY A 2 17.46 -1.72 -27.38
N PRO A 3 18.36 -2.60 -27.83
CA PRO A 3 19.81 -2.42 -27.72
C PRO A 3 20.33 -1.24 -28.55
N ASP A 4 19.59 -0.84 -29.59
CA ASP A 4 19.90 0.32 -30.41
C ASP A 4 18.61 1.06 -30.77
N ALA A 5 18.52 2.31 -30.35
CA ALA A 5 17.41 3.21 -30.65
C ALA A 5 17.84 4.42 -31.51
N THR A 6 19.05 4.43 -32.07
CA THR A 6 19.59 5.57 -32.83
C THR A 6 18.72 5.92 -34.03
N HIS A 7 18.09 4.95 -34.67
CA HIS A 7 17.15 5.15 -35.78
C HIS A 7 15.89 5.96 -35.40
N THR A 8 15.61 6.12 -34.11
CA THR A 8 14.46 6.93 -33.60
C THR A 8 14.85 8.38 -33.28
N ILE A 9 16.15 8.72 -33.34
CA ILE A 9 16.65 10.06 -33.02
C ILE A 9 16.45 10.99 -34.20
N GLY A 10 15.59 11.98 -34.03
CA GLY A 10 15.35 13.05 -35.02
C GLY A 10 15.82 14.42 -34.51
N PRO A 11 15.71 15.46 -35.34
CA PRO A 11 16.22 16.80 -35.02
C PRO A 11 15.63 17.44 -33.75
N LYS A 12 14.47 16.96 -33.30
CA LYS A 12 13.78 17.45 -32.10
C LYS A 12 13.87 16.48 -30.93
N THR A 13 14.59 15.37 -31.07
CA THR A 13 14.70 14.35 -30.00
C THR A 13 15.68 14.85 -28.95
N LYS A 14 15.21 14.94 -27.70
CA LYS A 14 16.09 15.16 -26.54
C LYS A 14 16.71 13.82 -26.15
N VAL A 15 18.00 13.72 -26.31
CA VAL A 15 18.78 12.55 -25.87
C VAL A 15 19.28 12.80 -24.45
N ILE A 16 19.07 11.83 -23.56
CA ILE A 16 19.57 11.84 -22.18
C ILE A 16 20.55 10.67 -22.05
N ASP A 17 21.82 10.99 -21.87
CA ASP A 17 22.84 10.00 -21.54
C ASP A 17 22.77 9.66 -20.07
N ILE A 18 22.58 8.39 -19.76
CA ILE A 18 22.46 7.89 -18.39
C ILE A 18 23.77 7.30 -17.83
N ASN A 19 24.88 7.35 -18.61
CA ASN A 19 26.23 6.93 -18.18
C ASN A 19 26.22 5.53 -17.52
N ASP A 20 25.80 4.50 -18.24
CA ASP A 20 25.73 3.09 -17.81
C ASP A 20 24.76 2.81 -16.63
N LYS A 21 23.90 3.76 -16.28
CA LYS A 21 22.86 3.54 -15.28
C LYS A 21 21.67 2.77 -15.86
N PHE A 22 20.98 2.06 -15.01
CA PHE A 22 19.72 1.40 -15.36
C PHE A 22 18.55 2.37 -15.28
N VAL A 23 17.58 2.21 -16.17
CA VAL A 23 16.30 2.90 -16.13
C VAL A 23 15.22 1.90 -15.73
N SER A 24 14.47 2.20 -14.69
CA SER A 24 13.30 1.46 -14.26
C SER A 24 12.06 2.34 -14.30
N PRO A 25 10.85 1.77 -14.29
CA PRO A 25 9.66 2.53 -13.90
C PRO A 25 9.86 3.20 -12.55
N GLY A 26 9.16 4.31 -12.29
CA GLY A 26 9.16 4.91 -10.96
C GLY A 26 8.55 3.95 -9.93
N PHE A 27 9.04 4.01 -8.70
CA PHE A 27 8.59 3.14 -7.63
C PHE A 27 7.14 3.42 -7.24
N ALA A 28 6.50 2.41 -6.65
CA ALA A 28 5.17 2.49 -6.09
C ALA A 28 5.19 2.13 -4.61
N ASP A 29 4.46 2.88 -3.78
CA ASP A 29 4.14 2.45 -2.42
C ASP A 29 2.71 1.92 -2.39
N PRO A 30 2.51 0.60 -2.20
CA PRO A 30 1.22 -0.05 -2.30
C PRO A 30 0.31 0.16 -1.08
N HIS A 31 0.83 0.72 0.03
CA HIS A 31 0.04 0.99 1.23
C HIS A 31 0.71 2.02 2.13
N LEU A 32 0.02 3.14 2.33
CA LEU A 32 0.44 4.19 3.25
C LEU A 32 -0.74 5.07 3.69
N HIS A 33 -0.50 5.89 4.73
CA HIS A 33 -1.46 6.86 5.27
C HIS A 33 -0.89 8.27 5.13
N ILE A 34 -1.12 8.92 3.98
CA ILE A 34 -0.60 10.29 3.72
C ILE A 34 -1.24 11.31 4.68
N ASP A 35 -2.51 11.08 5.04
CA ASP A 35 -3.32 11.99 5.85
C ASP A 35 -2.93 12.07 7.33
N GLN A 36 -1.98 11.25 7.79
CA GLN A 36 -1.53 11.25 9.19
C GLN A 36 -0.71 12.49 9.56
N PHE A 37 0.15 12.96 8.66
CA PHE A 37 1.17 13.96 9.04
C PHE A 37 1.17 15.21 8.19
N VAL A 38 0.94 15.11 6.88
CA VAL A 38 1.08 16.21 5.94
C VAL A 38 0.02 16.18 4.85
N LEU A 39 -0.10 17.27 4.11
CA LEU A 39 -0.94 17.32 2.92
C LEU A 39 -0.34 16.50 1.77
N PRO A 40 -1.16 15.94 0.87
CA PRO A 40 -0.69 15.18 -0.30
C PRO A 40 0.37 15.91 -1.13
N SER A 41 0.26 17.22 -1.29
CA SER A 41 1.23 18.04 -2.04
C SER A 41 2.62 18.05 -1.41
N GLU A 42 2.72 18.06 -0.09
CA GLU A 42 4.00 18.07 0.62
C GLU A 42 4.62 16.68 0.63
N PHE A 43 3.82 15.65 0.84
CA PHE A 43 4.28 14.26 0.75
C PHE A 43 4.79 13.93 -0.66
N ALA A 44 4.05 14.35 -1.69
CA ALA A 44 4.40 14.12 -3.09
C ALA A 44 5.80 14.67 -3.46
N LYS A 45 6.15 15.85 -2.95
CA LYS A 45 7.48 16.44 -3.18
C LYS A 45 8.59 15.52 -2.69
N GLN A 46 8.48 15.00 -1.48
CA GLN A 46 9.48 14.10 -0.90
C GLN A 46 9.48 12.73 -1.60
N ALA A 47 8.32 12.16 -1.86
CA ALA A 47 8.19 10.88 -2.55
C ALA A 47 8.86 10.89 -3.94
N LEU A 48 8.66 11.96 -4.72
CA LEU A 48 9.29 12.13 -6.03
C LEU A 48 10.82 12.20 -5.94
N LEU A 49 11.39 12.86 -4.92
CA LEU A 49 12.84 12.89 -4.70
C LEU A 49 13.40 11.49 -4.41
N CYS A 50 12.58 10.58 -3.88
CA CYS A 50 12.90 9.18 -3.63
C CYS A 50 12.57 8.25 -4.81
N GLY A 51 12.22 8.80 -5.98
CA GLY A 51 11.88 8.02 -7.18
C GLY A 51 10.51 7.36 -7.15
N VAL A 52 9.65 7.68 -6.18
CA VAL A 52 8.29 7.14 -6.08
C VAL A 52 7.36 7.98 -6.94
N THR A 53 6.63 7.33 -7.84
CA THR A 53 5.73 7.98 -8.81
C THR A 53 4.27 7.56 -8.66
N SER A 54 4.00 6.56 -7.82
CA SER A 54 2.65 6.10 -7.53
C SER A 54 2.48 5.79 -6.04
N LEU A 55 1.40 6.27 -5.44
CA LEU A 55 1.07 6.11 -4.03
C LEU A 55 -0.33 5.54 -3.90
N PHE A 56 -0.50 4.51 -3.07
CA PHE A 56 -1.78 3.88 -2.79
C PHE A 56 -2.16 4.15 -1.33
N SER A 57 -2.84 5.28 -1.11
CA SER A 57 -3.14 5.81 0.22
C SER A 57 -4.47 5.30 0.77
N ASP A 58 -4.49 4.96 2.04
CA ASP A 58 -5.71 4.68 2.79
C ASP A 58 -5.99 5.86 3.75
N PRO A 59 -6.92 6.78 3.41
CA PRO A 59 -7.13 8.03 4.12
C PRO A 59 -8.03 7.85 5.35
N ILE A 60 -7.57 7.07 6.30
CA ILE A 60 -8.32 6.66 7.49
C ILE A 60 -8.60 7.85 8.40
N ASP A 61 -7.59 8.68 8.63
CA ASP A 61 -7.66 9.75 9.62
C ASP A 61 -8.61 10.85 9.19
N ILE A 62 -8.50 11.32 7.95
CA ILE A 62 -9.42 12.34 7.43
C ILE A 62 -10.86 11.84 7.34
N VAL A 63 -11.06 10.55 7.01
CA VAL A 63 -12.41 9.96 6.99
C VAL A 63 -12.96 9.80 8.41
N SER A 64 -12.15 9.40 9.36
CA SER A 64 -12.54 9.29 10.77
C SER A 64 -13.08 10.62 11.32
N VAL A 65 -12.48 11.73 10.94
CA VAL A 65 -12.86 13.07 11.40
C VAL A 65 -13.98 13.69 10.57
N ALA A 66 -13.86 13.66 9.25
CA ALA A 66 -14.72 14.43 8.33
C ALA A 66 -15.69 13.56 7.50
N GLY A 67 -15.58 12.22 7.57
CA GLY A 67 -16.45 11.29 6.86
C GLY A 67 -16.29 11.37 5.34
N TYR A 68 -17.36 11.10 4.60
CA TYR A 68 -17.35 11.09 3.14
C TYR A 68 -16.93 12.42 2.53
N LYS A 69 -17.30 13.55 3.14
CA LYS A 69 -16.86 14.88 2.68
C LYS A 69 -15.33 15.03 2.79
N GLY A 70 -14.75 14.57 3.90
CA GLY A 70 -13.30 14.54 4.08
C GLY A 70 -12.61 13.69 3.01
N PHE A 71 -13.15 12.51 2.73
CA PHE A 71 -12.66 11.65 1.65
C PHE A 71 -12.65 12.36 0.29
N GLN A 72 -13.77 13.03 -0.07
CA GLN A 72 -13.89 13.76 -1.34
C GLN A 72 -12.88 14.92 -1.46
N GLU A 73 -12.72 15.70 -0.40
CA GLU A 73 -11.76 16.81 -0.41
C GLU A 73 -10.31 16.29 -0.46
N PHE A 74 -10.01 15.23 0.27
CA PHE A 74 -8.66 14.64 0.24
C PHE A 74 -8.33 14.04 -1.13
N LEU A 75 -9.31 13.45 -1.81
CA LEU A 75 -9.18 12.96 -3.18
C LEU A 75 -8.79 14.09 -4.13
N LYS A 76 -9.49 15.24 -4.05
CA LYS A 76 -9.19 16.45 -4.86
C LYS A 76 -7.78 17.00 -4.61
N LEU A 77 -7.30 16.95 -3.35
CA LEU A 77 -5.94 17.39 -3.02
C LEU A 77 -4.85 16.54 -3.68
N GLY A 78 -5.17 15.28 -4.01
CA GLY A 78 -4.28 14.39 -4.75
C GLY A 78 -4.27 14.58 -6.25
N GLU A 79 -5.27 15.29 -6.80
CA GLU A 79 -5.37 15.57 -8.22
C GLU A 79 -4.36 16.64 -8.67
N ASN A 80 -3.96 16.57 -9.94
CA ASN A 80 -3.04 17.54 -10.56
C ASN A 80 -1.65 17.65 -9.91
N LEU A 81 -1.26 16.70 -9.07
CA LEU A 81 0.10 16.57 -8.58
C LEU A 81 0.98 15.83 -9.61
N PRO A 82 2.29 16.09 -9.65
CA PRO A 82 3.21 15.42 -10.57
C PRO A 82 3.52 13.96 -10.17
N ILE A 83 2.66 13.36 -9.39
CA ILE A 83 2.69 11.98 -8.89
C ILE A 83 1.27 11.42 -8.95
N ARG A 84 1.11 10.12 -9.14
CA ARG A 84 -0.20 9.47 -9.08
C ARG A 84 -0.52 9.09 -7.64
N ILE A 85 -1.60 9.64 -7.10
CA ILE A 85 -2.12 9.26 -5.79
C ILE A 85 -3.47 8.56 -5.99
N PHE A 86 -3.49 7.28 -5.67
CA PHE A 86 -4.71 6.49 -5.62
C PHE A 86 -5.17 6.40 -4.17
N GLN A 87 -6.48 6.49 -3.97
CA GLN A 87 -7.09 6.39 -2.65
C GLN A 87 -7.83 5.06 -2.52
N ALA A 88 -7.78 4.48 -1.34
CA ALA A 88 -8.66 3.37 -0.98
C ALA A 88 -9.86 3.89 -0.18
N VAL A 89 -11.00 3.23 -0.29
CA VAL A 89 -12.13 3.45 0.61
C VAL A 89 -11.78 2.83 1.96
N PRO A 90 -11.71 3.59 3.07
CA PRO A 90 -11.32 3.02 4.36
C PRO A 90 -12.21 1.87 4.83
N GLY A 91 -11.59 0.73 5.07
CA GLY A 91 -12.27 -0.57 5.26
C GLY A 91 -12.41 -1.03 6.71
N GLY A 92 -12.88 -0.32 7.63
CA GLY A 92 -13.00 -0.86 8.99
C GLY A 92 -13.38 0.17 10.05
N LEU A 93 -13.76 1.35 9.59
CA LEU A 93 -14.18 2.42 10.48
C LEU A 93 -15.64 2.27 10.95
N PRO A 94 -15.93 2.62 12.21
CA PRO A 94 -14.98 2.88 13.28
C PRO A 94 -14.31 1.59 13.75
N VAL A 95 -13.07 1.66 14.19
CA VAL A 95 -12.32 0.50 14.68
C VAL A 95 -13.06 -0.14 15.87
N ASP A 96 -13.42 0.66 16.86
CA ASP A 96 -14.32 0.26 17.96
C ASP A 96 -15.31 1.39 18.27
N ALA A 97 -16.59 1.14 18.04
CA ALA A 97 -17.65 2.11 18.27
C ALA A 97 -17.85 2.50 19.74
N LYS A 98 -17.34 1.70 20.70
CA LYS A 98 -17.43 2.02 22.13
C LYS A 98 -16.47 3.12 22.53
N PHE A 99 -15.33 3.21 21.84
CA PHE A 99 -14.23 4.12 22.21
C PHE A 99 -13.95 5.19 21.15
N SER A 100 -14.71 5.20 20.06
CA SER A 100 -14.47 6.09 18.95
C SER A 100 -15.75 6.72 18.42
N ASN A 101 -15.73 8.04 18.29
CA ASN A 101 -16.75 8.82 17.58
C ASN A 101 -16.40 8.96 16.08
N SER A 102 -15.48 8.14 15.57
CA SER A 102 -15.05 8.25 14.19
C SER A 102 -16.18 8.00 13.20
N LYS A 103 -16.17 8.78 12.14
CA LYS A 103 -17.08 8.61 11.00
C LYS A 103 -16.64 7.43 10.14
N SER A 104 -17.51 7.01 9.25
CA SER A 104 -17.23 6.00 8.23
C SER A 104 -18.12 6.26 7.04
N LEU A 105 -17.84 5.62 5.92
CA LEU A 105 -18.71 5.66 4.76
C LEU A 105 -19.88 4.69 4.90
N THR A 106 -21.00 5.02 4.27
CA THR A 106 -22.11 4.08 4.05
C THR A 106 -21.84 3.29 2.77
N ALA A 107 -22.45 2.11 2.63
CA ALA A 107 -22.32 1.29 1.41
C ALA A 107 -22.69 2.03 0.12
N SER A 108 -23.62 2.98 0.18
CA SER A 108 -23.93 3.85 -0.97
C SER A 108 -22.82 4.83 -1.31
N GLN A 109 -22.17 5.39 -0.29
CA GLN A 109 -21.00 6.27 -0.47
C GLN A 109 -19.80 5.51 -0.98
N GLU A 110 -19.56 4.30 -0.46
CA GLU A 110 -18.54 3.37 -0.96
C GLU A 110 -18.74 3.08 -2.46
N LYS A 111 -19.96 2.67 -2.87
CA LYS A 111 -20.32 2.45 -4.28
C LYS A 111 -20.15 3.69 -5.15
N THR A 112 -20.29 4.87 -4.60
CA THR A 112 -20.06 6.12 -5.33
C THR A 112 -18.57 6.42 -5.44
N ALA A 113 -17.81 6.25 -4.35
CA ALA A 113 -16.38 6.50 -4.28
C ALA A 113 -15.59 5.67 -5.28
N ILE A 114 -15.87 4.36 -5.37
CA ILE A 114 -15.14 3.43 -6.26
C ILE A 114 -15.34 3.69 -7.75
N LYS A 115 -16.29 4.53 -8.14
CA LYS A 115 -16.46 4.98 -9.55
C LYS A 115 -15.43 6.04 -9.96
N HIS A 116 -14.74 6.62 -9.00
CA HIS A 116 -13.74 7.63 -9.28
C HIS A 116 -12.45 6.97 -9.79
N PRO A 117 -11.82 7.48 -10.87
CA PRO A 117 -10.66 6.84 -11.50
C PRO A 117 -9.42 6.73 -10.60
N HIS A 118 -9.33 7.55 -9.54
CA HIS A 118 -8.27 7.49 -8.55
C HIS A 118 -8.66 6.70 -7.29
N VAL A 119 -9.74 5.95 -7.30
CA VAL A 119 -10.12 5.05 -6.19
C VAL A 119 -9.99 3.61 -6.65
N ILE A 120 -9.17 2.84 -5.94
CA ILE A 120 -8.73 1.50 -6.37
C ILE A 120 -9.42 0.34 -5.64
N GLY A 121 -10.28 0.62 -4.69
CA GLY A 121 -10.95 -0.42 -3.90
C GLY A 121 -11.05 -0.06 -2.44
N MET A 122 -11.03 -1.07 -1.57
CA MET A 122 -11.10 -0.91 -0.12
C MET A 122 -9.69 -0.92 0.49
N GLY A 123 -9.46 -0.01 1.41
CA GLY A 123 -8.30 0.03 2.28
C GLY A 123 -8.30 -1.12 3.30
N GLU A 124 -7.45 -0.99 4.29
CA GLU A 124 -7.25 -2.06 5.25
C GLU A 124 -8.48 -2.36 6.11
N VAL A 125 -8.84 -3.63 6.15
CA VAL A 125 -9.90 -4.13 7.03
C VAL A 125 -9.27 -4.50 8.37
N PHE A 126 -9.12 -3.51 9.28
CA PHE A 126 -8.37 -3.68 10.55
C PHE A 126 -8.91 -4.75 11.49
N SER A 127 -10.21 -4.90 11.56
CA SER A 127 -10.80 -5.78 12.55
C SER A 127 -11.14 -7.12 11.92
N TRP A 128 -10.13 -8.01 11.81
CA TRP A 128 -10.39 -9.40 11.40
C TRP A 128 -11.43 -10.10 12.30
N THR A 129 -11.54 -9.69 13.55
CA THR A 129 -12.57 -10.23 14.47
C THR A 129 -13.98 -9.91 14.01
N LYS A 130 -14.26 -8.70 13.49
CA LYS A 130 -15.56 -8.35 12.92
C LYS A 130 -15.90 -9.19 11.69
N VAL A 131 -14.89 -9.50 10.87
CA VAL A 131 -15.06 -10.37 9.70
C VAL A 131 -15.45 -11.80 10.15
N ILE A 132 -14.69 -12.38 11.09
CA ILE A 132 -14.95 -13.73 11.60
C ILE A 132 -16.30 -13.83 12.31
N LEU A 133 -16.64 -12.81 13.08
CA LEU A 133 -17.96 -12.73 13.77
C LEU A 133 -19.09 -12.32 12.82
N ARG A 134 -18.78 -12.07 11.54
CA ARG A 134 -19.75 -11.69 10.50
C ARG A 134 -20.57 -10.46 10.90
N GLU A 135 -19.88 -9.44 11.42
CA GLU A 135 -20.54 -8.19 11.80
C GLU A 135 -21.25 -7.58 10.58
N PRO A 136 -22.57 -7.28 10.69
CA PRO A 136 -23.40 -6.98 9.52
C PRO A 136 -22.90 -5.83 8.65
N LYS A 137 -22.38 -4.76 9.26
CA LYS A 137 -21.85 -3.59 8.54
C LYS A 137 -20.60 -3.97 7.77
N THR A 138 -19.64 -4.65 8.41
CA THR A 138 -18.40 -5.11 7.80
C THR A 138 -18.69 -6.05 6.62
N MET A 139 -19.58 -7.03 6.81
CA MET A 139 -19.95 -7.94 5.74
C MET A 139 -20.65 -7.25 4.57
N LYS A 140 -21.47 -6.21 4.85
CA LYS A 140 -22.11 -5.42 3.81
C LYS A 140 -21.09 -4.62 2.97
N SER A 141 -20.11 -3.99 3.63
CA SER A 141 -19.02 -3.30 2.95
C SER A 141 -18.20 -4.27 2.07
N LEU A 142 -17.78 -5.41 2.61
CA LEU A 142 -17.05 -6.44 1.86
C LEU A 142 -17.84 -6.91 0.63
N SER A 143 -19.14 -7.27 0.80
CA SER A 143 -19.99 -7.65 -0.33
C SER A 143 -20.09 -6.55 -1.39
N THR A 144 -20.19 -5.30 -0.95
CA THR A 144 -20.24 -4.13 -1.85
C THR A 144 -19.00 -4.04 -2.72
N MET A 145 -17.82 -4.25 -2.14
CA MET A 145 -16.54 -4.21 -2.86
C MET A 145 -16.38 -5.40 -3.81
N LEU A 146 -16.72 -6.59 -3.36
CA LEU A 146 -16.68 -7.80 -4.19
C LEU A 146 -17.64 -7.73 -5.39
N GLU A 147 -18.86 -7.21 -5.19
CA GLU A 147 -19.83 -6.97 -6.27
C GLU A 147 -19.31 -6.00 -7.34
N CYS A 148 -18.35 -5.14 -6.98
CA CYS A 148 -17.74 -4.16 -7.86
C CYS A 148 -16.36 -4.60 -8.40
N ASP A 149 -15.98 -5.84 -8.17
CA ASP A 149 -14.67 -6.42 -8.57
C ASP A 149 -13.47 -5.58 -8.05
N CYS A 150 -13.59 -5.05 -6.83
CA CYS A 150 -12.60 -4.20 -6.22
C CYS A 150 -11.58 -5.00 -5.39
N ILE A 151 -10.35 -4.53 -5.38
CA ILE A 151 -9.32 -5.01 -4.46
C ILE A 151 -9.71 -4.66 -3.03
N ILE A 152 -9.50 -5.59 -2.10
CA ILE A 152 -9.73 -5.38 -0.66
C ILE A 152 -8.42 -5.66 0.07
N ASN A 153 -7.87 -4.61 0.69
CA ASN A 153 -6.65 -4.72 1.49
C ASN A 153 -6.96 -5.23 2.91
N GLY A 154 -6.00 -5.91 3.49
CA GLY A 154 -6.15 -6.52 4.79
C GLY A 154 -5.15 -6.06 5.82
N HIS A 155 -5.59 -6.20 7.07
CA HIS A 155 -4.82 -5.97 8.28
C HIS A 155 -5.00 -7.15 9.23
N THR A 156 -4.01 -8.04 9.31
CA THR A 156 -4.16 -9.32 10.01
C THR A 156 -3.27 -9.44 11.25
N ALA A 157 -2.99 -8.30 11.91
CA ALA A 157 -2.22 -8.31 13.16
C ALA A 157 -2.84 -9.28 14.18
N GLY A 158 -2.06 -10.28 14.63
CA GLY A 158 -2.49 -11.28 15.62
C GLY A 158 -3.45 -12.36 15.08
N ALA A 159 -3.81 -12.34 13.80
CA ALA A 159 -4.58 -13.44 13.19
C ALA A 159 -3.64 -14.54 12.68
N SER A 160 -3.98 -15.79 12.95
CA SER A 160 -3.25 -16.99 12.51
C SER A 160 -4.20 -18.16 12.31
N GLU A 161 -3.73 -19.22 11.65
CA GLU A 161 -4.42 -20.49 11.47
C GLU A 161 -5.88 -20.34 10.97
N LYS A 162 -6.83 -20.94 11.68
CA LYS A 162 -8.25 -20.93 11.31
C LYS A 162 -8.84 -19.52 11.20
N LYS A 163 -8.36 -18.58 12.02
CA LYS A 163 -8.82 -17.19 12.00
C LYS A 163 -8.36 -16.49 10.73
N LEU A 164 -7.10 -16.69 10.35
CA LEU A 164 -6.55 -16.16 9.13
C LEU A 164 -7.23 -16.78 7.90
N ASN A 165 -7.46 -18.08 7.88
CA ASN A 165 -8.21 -18.77 6.82
C ASN A 165 -9.62 -18.18 6.63
N ALA A 166 -10.37 -17.97 7.72
CA ALA A 166 -11.69 -17.37 7.67
C ALA A 166 -11.66 -15.93 7.13
N TYR A 167 -10.66 -15.15 7.50
CA TYR A 167 -10.47 -13.80 7.01
C TYR A 167 -10.19 -13.77 5.51
N VAL A 168 -9.24 -14.58 5.02
CA VAL A 168 -8.89 -14.68 3.59
C VAL A 168 -10.07 -15.18 2.76
N SER A 169 -10.86 -16.11 3.29
CA SER A 169 -12.08 -16.63 2.62
C SER A 169 -13.14 -15.55 2.38
N SER A 170 -13.02 -14.38 3.01
CA SER A 170 -13.90 -13.24 2.79
C SER A 170 -13.49 -12.36 1.60
N GLY A 171 -12.50 -12.78 0.80
CA GLY A 171 -12.02 -12.07 -0.39
C GLY A 171 -10.92 -11.05 -0.11
N ILE A 172 -10.34 -11.03 1.10
CA ILE A 172 -9.26 -10.11 1.49
C ILE A 172 -7.92 -10.81 1.22
N LEU A 173 -7.15 -10.32 0.26
CA LEU A 173 -6.00 -11.05 -0.29
C LEU A 173 -4.66 -10.32 -0.15
N SER A 174 -4.56 -9.30 0.69
CA SER A 174 -3.29 -8.62 0.98
C SER A 174 -3.10 -8.38 2.48
N CYS A 175 -1.87 -8.15 2.91
CA CYS A 175 -1.56 -7.80 4.29
C CYS A 175 -0.17 -7.18 4.41
N HIS A 176 -0.04 -6.18 5.29
CA HIS A 176 1.24 -5.52 5.62
C HIS A 176 1.67 -5.76 7.08
N GLU A 177 0.95 -6.60 7.84
CA GLU A 177 1.16 -6.83 9.27
C GLU A 177 2.12 -7.98 9.69
N PRO A 178 2.64 -8.85 8.82
CA PRO A 178 3.63 -9.82 9.22
C PRO A 178 4.89 -9.16 9.79
N ILE A 179 5.32 -9.61 10.98
CA ILE A 179 6.50 -9.08 11.68
C ILE A 179 7.71 -10.03 11.63
N ASN A 180 7.50 -11.23 11.12
CA ASN A 180 8.51 -12.25 10.97
C ASN A 180 8.20 -13.17 9.79
N PHE A 181 9.17 -13.98 9.43
CA PHE A 181 9.07 -14.86 8.28
C PHE A 181 7.96 -15.91 8.39
N ASP A 182 7.71 -16.47 9.55
CA ASP A 182 6.69 -17.51 9.74
C ASP A 182 5.29 -16.95 9.43
N GLN A 183 5.02 -15.72 9.84
CA GLN A 183 3.80 -15.01 9.51
C GLN A 183 3.70 -14.67 8.01
N VAL A 184 4.80 -14.31 7.37
CA VAL A 184 4.85 -14.12 5.91
C VAL A 184 4.49 -15.43 5.21
N LEU A 185 5.15 -16.52 5.57
CA LEU A 185 4.95 -17.83 4.95
C LEU A 185 3.52 -18.35 5.13
N GLU A 186 2.93 -18.18 6.30
CA GLU A 186 1.53 -18.56 6.57
C GLU A 186 0.57 -17.86 5.61
N ARG A 187 0.75 -16.57 5.37
CA ARG A 187 -0.09 -15.77 4.48
C ARG A 187 0.15 -16.08 3.01
N LEU A 188 1.40 -16.27 2.60
CA LEU A 188 1.74 -16.69 1.24
C LEU A 188 1.10 -18.05 0.89
N ARG A 189 1.07 -19.00 1.82
CA ARG A 189 0.39 -20.30 1.64
C ARG A 189 -1.11 -20.19 1.41
N LEU A 190 -1.72 -19.10 1.86
CA LEU A 190 -3.12 -18.78 1.60
C LEU A 190 -3.33 -17.93 0.33
N GLY A 191 -2.27 -17.67 -0.42
CA GLY A 191 -2.33 -16.90 -1.66
C GLY A 191 -2.38 -15.40 -1.48
N MET A 192 -2.09 -14.88 -0.29
CA MET A 192 -2.07 -13.43 -0.03
C MET A 192 -0.86 -12.76 -0.67
N TRP A 193 -1.04 -11.48 -1.02
CA TRP A 193 0.04 -10.54 -1.31
C TRP A 193 0.54 -9.94 0.00
N ILE A 194 1.86 -9.89 0.17
CA ILE A 194 2.50 -9.42 1.39
C ILE A 194 3.29 -8.15 1.09
N MET A 195 2.97 -7.11 1.83
CA MET A 195 3.70 -5.86 1.83
C MET A 195 4.60 -5.82 3.06
N ILE A 196 5.92 -5.97 2.85
CA ILE A 196 6.90 -5.91 3.93
C ILE A 196 7.08 -4.46 4.32
N ARG A 197 6.79 -4.17 5.57
CA ARG A 197 6.73 -2.81 6.08
C ARG A 197 8.10 -2.28 6.50
N GLU A 198 8.42 -1.07 6.04
CA GLU A 198 9.61 -0.33 6.47
C GLU A 198 9.27 1.17 6.52
N GLY A 199 8.60 1.58 7.58
CA GLY A 199 8.17 2.97 7.82
C GLY A 199 8.61 3.48 9.18
N SER A 200 7.97 4.52 9.65
CA SER A 200 8.26 5.12 10.95
C SER A 200 7.65 4.35 12.11
N ILE A 201 6.51 3.71 11.89
CA ILE A 201 5.81 2.94 12.92
C ILE A 201 6.52 1.60 13.16
N ARG A 202 6.96 0.93 12.07
CA ARG A 202 7.62 -0.37 12.15
C ARG A 202 8.60 -0.57 11.01
N ARG A 203 9.64 -1.40 11.29
CA ARG A 203 10.75 -1.70 10.39
C ARG A 203 11.02 -3.19 10.41
N ASP A 204 10.42 -3.91 9.46
CA ASP A 204 10.37 -5.37 9.47
C ASP A 204 11.36 -6.02 8.46
N LEU A 205 12.04 -5.24 7.59
CA LEU A 205 12.94 -5.77 6.55
C LEU A 205 14.05 -6.65 7.12
N LYS A 206 14.70 -6.21 8.20
CA LYS A 206 15.85 -6.92 8.80
C LYS A 206 15.49 -8.29 9.32
N GLU A 207 14.27 -8.47 9.80
CA GLU A 207 13.77 -9.74 10.31
C GLU A 207 13.31 -10.65 9.16
N ILE A 208 12.68 -10.09 8.14
CA ILE A 208 11.99 -10.87 7.12
C ILE A 208 12.92 -11.24 5.95
N ILE A 209 13.67 -10.29 5.37
CA ILE A 209 14.43 -10.51 4.13
C ILE A 209 15.45 -11.64 4.23
N PRO A 210 16.32 -11.73 5.26
CA PRO A 210 17.30 -12.82 5.34
C PRO A 210 16.65 -14.20 5.41
N ARG A 211 15.47 -14.29 6.03
CA ARG A 211 14.72 -15.55 6.15
C ARG A 211 14.02 -15.92 4.86
N VAL A 212 13.49 -14.94 4.13
CA VAL A 212 12.92 -15.11 2.77
C VAL A 212 13.98 -15.70 1.84
N LEU A 213 15.19 -15.12 1.84
CA LEU A 213 16.29 -15.57 1.00
C LEU A 213 16.79 -16.96 1.38
N SER A 214 17.02 -17.22 2.66
CA SER A 214 17.52 -18.52 3.14
C SER A 214 16.52 -19.66 2.91
N HIS A 215 15.22 -19.37 2.87
CA HIS A 215 14.17 -20.33 2.61
C HIS A 215 13.95 -20.59 1.10
N GLY A 216 14.44 -19.70 0.21
CA GLY A 216 14.18 -19.78 -1.23
C GLY A 216 12.73 -19.49 -1.59
N THR A 217 12.09 -18.56 -0.88
CA THR A 217 10.69 -18.18 -1.09
C THR A 217 10.53 -17.44 -2.41
N TYR A 218 9.46 -17.72 -3.15
CA TYR A 218 9.10 -16.94 -4.35
C TYR A 218 8.78 -15.49 -3.98
N LEU A 219 9.41 -14.55 -4.69
CA LEU A 219 9.31 -13.12 -4.40
C LEU A 219 8.10 -12.43 -5.06
N ASN A 220 7.49 -13.07 -6.06
CA ASN A 220 6.45 -12.50 -6.91
C ASN A 220 5.14 -12.09 -6.20
N ARG A 221 5.00 -12.35 -4.91
CA ARG A 221 3.88 -11.88 -4.07
C ARG A 221 4.36 -11.06 -2.87
N LEU A 222 5.61 -10.62 -2.91
CA LEU A 222 6.18 -9.73 -1.90
C LEU A 222 6.31 -8.32 -2.49
N MET A 223 6.03 -7.31 -1.69
CA MET A 223 6.18 -5.90 -2.03
C MET A 223 6.73 -5.18 -0.80
N PHE A 224 7.27 -3.99 -0.99
CA PHE A 224 7.60 -3.09 0.12
C PHE A 224 6.49 -2.06 0.29
N CYS A 225 6.24 -1.63 1.53
CA CYS A 225 5.37 -0.50 1.84
C CYS A 225 5.90 0.30 3.02
N SER A 226 5.48 1.54 3.12
CA SER A 226 5.84 2.40 4.26
C SER A 226 4.82 2.38 5.38
N ASP A 227 3.54 2.15 5.10
CA ASP A 227 2.43 2.29 6.04
C ASP A 227 2.38 3.74 6.60
N GLY A 228 2.75 3.98 7.85
CA GLY A 228 2.93 5.32 8.39
C GLY A 228 4.37 5.80 8.22
N LEU A 229 4.57 6.93 7.52
CA LEU A 229 5.89 7.50 7.26
C LEU A 229 5.96 8.97 7.66
N ASP A 230 6.70 9.22 8.74
CA ASP A 230 6.92 10.56 9.28
C ASP A 230 7.76 11.42 8.32
N PRO A 231 7.45 12.73 8.18
CA PRO A 231 8.21 13.65 7.33
C PRO A 231 9.70 13.74 7.63
N LEU A 232 10.12 13.55 8.87
CA LEU A 232 11.54 13.54 9.24
C LEU A 232 12.22 12.25 8.75
N ASP A 233 11.53 11.12 8.84
CA ASP A 233 12.07 9.85 8.40
C ASP A 233 12.21 9.79 6.87
N ILE A 234 11.22 10.25 6.10
CA ILE A 234 11.35 10.32 4.64
C ILE A 234 12.49 11.25 4.22
N SER A 235 12.64 12.38 4.90
CA SER A 235 13.74 13.32 4.62
C SER A 235 15.11 12.73 4.96
N LYS A 236 15.22 11.93 6.01
CA LYS A 236 16.48 11.38 6.52
C LYS A 236 16.90 10.09 5.83
N PHE A 237 15.97 9.19 5.61
CA PHE A 237 16.25 7.84 5.11
C PHE A 237 15.83 7.62 3.67
N GLY A 238 14.75 8.23 3.24
CA GLY A 238 14.07 8.01 1.97
C GLY A 238 12.71 7.34 2.14
N HIS A 239 12.20 6.79 1.06
CA HIS A 239 10.89 6.13 0.97
C HIS A 239 11.07 4.66 0.49
N ILE A 240 10.44 4.26 -0.60
CA ILE A 240 10.62 2.91 -1.19
C ILE A 240 12.07 2.69 -1.66
N ASP A 241 12.77 3.72 -2.10
CA ASP A 241 14.20 3.65 -2.40
C ASP A 241 15.03 3.23 -1.17
N TYR A 242 14.64 3.61 0.02
CA TYR A 242 15.27 3.16 1.26
C TYR A 242 14.99 1.67 1.49
N CYS A 243 13.76 1.20 1.30
CA CYS A 243 13.42 -0.22 1.40
C CYS A 243 14.28 -1.06 0.45
N ILE A 244 14.43 -0.61 -0.79
CA ILE A 244 15.25 -1.27 -1.82
C ILE A 244 16.72 -1.32 -1.39
N ARG A 245 17.31 -0.19 -0.99
CA ARG A 245 18.71 -0.13 -0.55
C ARG A 245 18.99 -1.03 0.66
N GLU A 246 18.11 -1.02 1.65
CA GLU A 246 18.29 -1.87 2.84
C GLU A 246 18.13 -3.36 2.49
N SER A 247 17.19 -3.72 1.62
CA SER A 247 16.99 -5.10 1.19
C SER A 247 18.19 -5.64 0.40
N ILE A 248 18.81 -4.81 -0.46
CA ILE A 248 20.05 -5.18 -1.16
C ILE A 248 21.21 -5.40 -0.15
N LYS A 249 21.35 -4.55 0.87
CA LYS A 249 22.34 -4.75 1.93
C LYS A 249 22.10 -6.05 2.71
N LEU A 250 20.87 -6.52 2.79
CA LEU A 250 20.49 -7.79 3.42
C LEU A 250 20.65 -9.00 2.49
N GLY A 251 21.11 -8.80 1.25
CA GLY A 251 21.43 -9.86 0.30
C GLY A 251 20.41 -10.09 -0.81
N LEU A 252 19.38 -9.25 -0.92
CA LEU A 252 18.43 -9.34 -2.04
C LEU A 252 19.11 -8.82 -3.32
N GLU A 253 18.96 -9.57 -4.41
CA GLU A 253 19.50 -9.14 -5.70
C GLU A 253 18.85 -7.82 -6.16
N PRO A 254 19.63 -6.87 -6.74
CA PRO A 254 19.11 -5.56 -7.12
C PRO A 254 17.89 -5.60 -8.05
N ILE A 255 17.84 -6.54 -8.99
CA ILE A 255 16.70 -6.70 -9.91
C ILE A 255 15.46 -7.13 -9.12
N ASP A 256 15.60 -8.10 -8.23
CA ASP A 256 14.49 -8.57 -7.40
C ASP A 256 13.98 -7.49 -6.42
N ALA A 257 14.86 -6.59 -6.00
CA ALA A 257 14.49 -5.51 -5.10
C ALA A 257 13.69 -4.39 -5.78
N VAL A 258 13.79 -4.23 -7.12
CA VAL A 258 13.09 -3.19 -7.88
C VAL A 258 11.89 -3.70 -8.70
N THR A 259 11.70 -5.00 -8.80
CA THR A 259 10.58 -5.63 -9.51
C THR A 259 9.46 -6.06 -8.57
#